data_ec77d33a1254cdd85a8aaf743534ebe9
#
_entry.id   ec77d33a1254cdd85a8aaf743534ebe9
#
_cell.length_a   1.000
_cell.length_b   1.000
_cell.length_c   1.000
_cell.angle_alpha   90.00
_cell.angle_beta   90.00
_cell.angle_gamma   90.00
#
_symmetry.space_group_name_H-M   'P 1'
#
loop_
_entity.id
_entity.type
_entity.pdbx_description
1 polymer ?
#
loop_
_entity_poly.entity_id
_entity_poly.type
_entity_poly.pdbx_seq_one_letter_code
_entity_poly.pdbx_strand_id
1 'polypeptide(L)'
;ASDVYKRQAGNTFFTRAGNFKVDESGALVTPGGANVMGWQVDESGNAKRDLVSKLYVNSPDVAYTSPERTSSVTVTGNLNAGSKDTSTTTINFYDSLGNSYQATVNLVYAGVQGDNTQYTIEPVSVSKNGKPTDLTFTASAPLSFNTLTGLADASNSDIKLTFSNNGTASDAIEGVDLRVIGESETSPVLTMDASGITMFSEKTN
;
A
#
# COMPACT_ATOMS: atom_id res chain seq x y z
N ALA A 1 -26.94 -17.64 -27.91
CA ALA A 1 -26.73 -16.48 -28.80
C ALA A 1 -27.09 -15.21 -27.99
N SER A 2 -26.10 -14.34 -27.75
CA SER A 2 -26.31 -13.10 -27.01
C SER A 2 -26.74 -12.04 -28.01
N ASP A 3 -27.97 -11.55 -27.90
CA ASP A 3 -28.46 -10.42 -28.70
C ASP A 3 -27.93 -9.13 -28.09
N VAL A 4 -27.24 -8.33 -28.90
CA VAL A 4 -26.65 -7.06 -28.47
C VAL A 4 -27.55 -5.90 -28.91
N TYR A 5 -27.92 -5.04 -27.94
CA TYR A 5 -28.71 -3.83 -28.18
C TYR A 5 -27.84 -2.71 -28.73
N LYS A 6 -28.33 -2.01 -29.74
CA LYS A 6 -27.74 -0.77 -30.27
C LYS A 6 -28.74 0.37 -30.14
N ARG A 7 -28.27 1.56 -29.77
CA ARG A 7 -29.07 2.79 -29.84
C ARG A 7 -28.41 3.81 -30.78
N GLN A 8 -29.12 4.19 -31.84
CA GLN A 8 -28.72 5.28 -32.72
C GLN A 8 -29.98 6.15 -32.97
N ALA A 9 -29.87 7.47 -32.76
CA ALA A 9 -30.96 8.44 -32.96
C ALA A 9 -32.30 8.06 -32.29
N GLY A 10 -32.26 7.45 -31.09
CA GLY A 10 -33.46 7.08 -30.33
C GLY A 10 -34.02 5.67 -30.64
N ASN A 11 -33.59 5.04 -31.73
CA ASN A 11 -34.05 3.69 -32.09
C ASN A 11 -33.16 2.60 -31.53
N THR A 12 -33.75 1.47 -31.13
CA THR A 12 -33.05 0.29 -30.64
C THR A 12 -33.01 -0.76 -31.72
N PHE A 13 -31.83 -1.27 -32.03
CA PHE A 13 -31.61 -2.34 -32.99
C PHE A 13 -30.88 -3.52 -32.33
N PHE A 14 -31.18 -4.72 -32.79
CA PHE A 14 -30.50 -5.94 -32.36
C PHE A 14 -29.49 -6.37 -33.41
N THR A 15 -28.36 -6.92 -32.99
CA THR A 15 -27.35 -7.49 -33.88
C THR A 15 -26.68 -8.70 -33.28
N ARG A 16 -26.28 -9.63 -34.16
CA ARG A 16 -25.40 -10.75 -33.83
C ARG A 16 -23.94 -10.47 -34.21
N ALA A 17 -23.67 -9.33 -34.86
CA ALA A 17 -22.32 -8.95 -35.22
C ALA A 17 -21.56 -8.48 -33.98
N GLY A 18 -20.45 -9.16 -33.63
CA GLY A 18 -19.60 -8.86 -32.50
C GLY A 18 -18.41 -7.94 -32.81
N ASN A 19 -18.41 -7.28 -33.98
CA ASN A 19 -17.34 -6.37 -34.36
C ASN A 19 -17.58 -4.98 -33.76
N PHE A 20 -17.01 -4.73 -32.59
CA PHE A 20 -17.15 -3.45 -31.85
C PHE A 20 -15.79 -2.75 -31.74
N LYS A 21 -15.85 -1.42 -31.56
CA LYS A 21 -14.70 -0.56 -31.26
C LYS A 21 -14.96 0.19 -29.97
N VAL A 22 -13.92 0.69 -29.34
CA VAL A 22 -14.00 1.61 -28.21
C VAL A 22 -13.84 3.03 -28.76
N ASP A 23 -14.75 3.93 -28.41
CA ASP A 23 -14.67 5.35 -28.79
C ASP A 23 -13.77 6.13 -27.80
N GLU A 24 -13.58 7.43 -28.08
CA GLU A 24 -12.75 8.32 -27.25
C GLU A 24 -13.27 8.47 -25.81
N SER A 25 -14.56 8.20 -25.57
CA SER A 25 -15.16 8.20 -24.23
C SER A 25 -15.02 6.88 -23.49
N GLY A 26 -14.42 5.86 -24.10
CA GLY A 26 -14.33 4.52 -23.55
C GLY A 26 -15.59 3.66 -23.75
N ALA A 27 -16.59 4.18 -24.47
CA ALA A 27 -17.81 3.45 -24.76
C ALA A 27 -17.63 2.44 -25.90
N LEU A 28 -18.32 1.30 -25.78
CA LEU A 28 -18.34 0.28 -26.82
C LEU A 28 -19.30 0.72 -27.93
N VAL A 29 -18.78 0.84 -29.15
CA VAL A 29 -19.54 1.27 -30.32
C VAL A 29 -19.36 0.31 -31.50
N THR A 30 -20.34 0.29 -32.38
CA THR A 30 -20.22 -0.43 -33.66
C THR A 30 -19.33 0.36 -34.62
N PRO A 31 -18.86 -0.25 -35.74
CA PRO A 31 -18.13 0.46 -36.78
C PRO A 31 -18.89 1.68 -37.35
N GLY A 32 -20.20 1.68 -37.30
CA GLY A 32 -21.06 2.80 -37.69
C GLY A 32 -21.37 3.84 -36.59
N GLY A 33 -20.69 3.77 -35.42
CA GLY A 33 -20.80 4.74 -34.34
C GLY A 33 -22.03 4.56 -33.43
N ALA A 34 -22.82 3.50 -33.58
CA ALA A 34 -23.93 3.24 -32.66
C ALA A 34 -23.46 2.64 -31.36
N ASN A 35 -23.93 3.17 -30.20
CA ASN A 35 -23.56 2.67 -28.89
C ASN A 35 -24.09 1.25 -28.65
N VAL A 36 -23.25 0.39 -28.09
CA VAL A 36 -23.65 -0.92 -27.58
C VAL A 36 -24.26 -0.71 -26.20
N MET A 37 -25.44 -1.30 -25.99
CA MET A 37 -26.21 -1.16 -24.76
C MET A 37 -26.23 -2.51 -24.02
N GLY A 38 -26.25 -2.45 -22.71
CA GLY A 38 -26.32 -3.63 -21.87
C GLY A 38 -26.54 -3.29 -20.40
N TRP A 39 -26.52 -4.30 -19.57
CA TRP A 39 -26.53 -4.13 -18.12
C TRP A 39 -25.10 -3.94 -17.61
N GLN A 40 -24.94 -2.93 -16.77
CA GLN A 40 -23.67 -2.76 -16.05
C GLN A 40 -23.58 -3.74 -14.88
N VAL A 41 -22.38 -4.03 -14.45
CA VAL A 41 -22.12 -4.84 -13.25
C VAL A 41 -21.87 -3.92 -12.05
N ASP A 42 -22.23 -4.38 -10.87
CA ASP A 42 -21.88 -3.73 -9.61
C ASP A 42 -20.44 -4.10 -9.20
N GLU A 43 -19.96 -3.52 -8.10
CA GLU A 43 -18.63 -3.78 -7.52
C GLU A 43 -18.40 -5.27 -7.14
N SER A 44 -19.51 -6.03 -6.96
CA SER A 44 -19.48 -7.46 -6.66
C SER A 44 -19.53 -8.34 -7.90
N GLY A 45 -19.58 -7.75 -9.12
CA GLY A 45 -19.65 -8.46 -10.38
C GLY A 45 -21.05 -8.91 -10.80
N ASN A 46 -22.11 -8.49 -10.09
CA ASN A 46 -23.48 -8.85 -10.42
C ASN A 46 -24.08 -7.88 -11.44
N ALA A 47 -24.82 -8.40 -12.45
CA ALA A 47 -25.48 -7.56 -13.44
C ALA A 47 -26.65 -6.80 -12.83
N LYS A 48 -26.62 -5.45 -12.90
CA LYS A 48 -27.74 -4.55 -12.56
C LYS A 48 -28.79 -4.62 -13.68
N ARG A 49 -29.81 -5.47 -13.53
CA ARG A 49 -30.82 -5.74 -14.56
C ARG A 49 -31.99 -4.75 -14.60
N ASP A 50 -31.87 -3.62 -13.94
CA ASP A 50 -32.90 -2.58 -13.82
C ASP A 50 -32.94 -1.63 -15.04
N LEU A 51 -31.79 -1.21 -15.55
CA LEU A 51 -31.69 -0.26 -16.65
C LEU A 51 -30.60 -0.66 -17.66
N VAL A 52 -30.96 -0.65 -18.94
CA VAL A 52 -30.00 -0.85 -20.04
C VAL A 52 -29.31 0.46 -20.34
N SER A 53 -27.99 0.51 -20.20
CA SER A 53 -27.16 1.70 -20.43
C SER A 53 -26.04 1.41 -21.45
N LYS A 54 -25.30 2.45 -21.85
CA LYS A 54 -24.11 2.31 -22.69
C LYS A 54 -23.10 1.43 -21.97
N LEU A 55 -22.50 0.50 -22.69
CA LEU A 55 -21.40 -0.30 -22.15
C LEU A 55 -20.08 0.42 -22.35
N TYR A 56 -19.32 0.57 -21.29
CA TYR A 56 -17.97 1.10 -21.27
C TYR A 56 -16.96 0.00 -21.02
N VAL A 57 -15.88 -0.05 -21.83
CA VAL A 57 -14.76 -0.97 -21.63
C VAL A 57 -13.73 -0.35 -20.67
N ASN A 58 -13.57 0.97 -20.78
CA ASN A 58 -12.73 1.80 -19.91
C ASN A 58 -13.56 3.01 -19.48
N SER A 59 -14.49 2.87 -18.53
CA SER A 59 -15.06 4.06 -17.93
C SER A 59 -14.08 4.65 -16.91
N PRO A 60 -14.01 5.98 -16.77
CA PRO A 60 -13.21 6.60 -15.69
C PRO A 60 -13.55 6.03 -14.31
N ASP A 61 -14.82 5.64 -14.09
CA ASP A 61 -15.30 5.06 -12.84
C ASP A 61 -14.82 3.59 -12.60
N VAL A 62 -14.33 2.90 -13.65
CA VAL A 62 -13.85 1.51 -13.57
C VAL A 62 -12.32 1.42 -13.72
N ALA A 63 -11.69 2.49 -14.24
CA ALA A 63 -10.25 2.51 -14.52
C ALA A 63 -9.37 2.88 -13.31
N TYR A 64 -9.94 3.35 -12.24
CA TYR A 64 -9.20 3.75 -11.04
C TYR A 64 -9.71 3.00 -9.81
N THR A 65 -9.01 1.94 -9.43
CA THR A 65 -8.97 1.57 -8.02
C THR A 65 -8.31 2.75 -7.32
N SER A 66 -9.04 3.46 -6.47
CA SER A 66 -8.46 4.52 -5.66
C SER A 66 -7.26 3.94 -4.91
N PRO A 67 -6.09 4.56 -4.94
CA PRO A 67 -4.96 4.07 -4.17
C PRO A 67 -5.34 4.00 -2.70
N GLU A 68 -5.09 2.86 -2.10
CA GLU A 68 -5.27 2.70 -0.66
C GLU A 68 -3.95 2.99 0.06
N ARG A 69 -4.05 3.77 1.13
CA ARG A 69 -2.90 4.02 1.99
C ARG A 69 -2.51 2.76 2.75
N THR A 70 -1.24 2.53 2.94
CA THR A 70 -0.76 1.45 3.80
C THR A 70 -1.02 1.82 5.26
N SER A 71 -1.74 1.00 5.99
CA SER A 71 -1.97 1.14 7.43
C SER A 71 -1.07 0.22 8.26
N SER A 72 -0.61 -0.89 7.68
CA SER A 72 0.27 -1.85 8.36
C SER A 72 1.32 -2.43 7.42
N VAL A 73 2.46 -2.81 7.99
CA VAL A 73 3.57 -3.49 7.31
C VAL A 73 4.05 -4.66 8.14
N THR A 74 4.43 -5.74 7.50
CA THR A 74 5.05 -6.90 8.15
C THR A 74 6.53 -6.92 7.83
N VAL A 75 7.36 -7.07 8.87
CA VAL A 75 8.81 -7.18 8.76
C VAL A 75 9.24 -8.56 9.26
N THR A 76 10.04 -9.25 8.45
CA THR A 76 10.57 -10.58 8.76
C THR A 76 12.09 -10.61 8.58
N GLY A 77 12.75 -11.51 9.25
CA GLY A 77 14.20 -11.66 9.12
C GLY A 77 14.82 -12.31 10.36
N ASN A 78 16.14 -12.24 10.43
CA ASN A 78 16.89 -12.70 11.60
C ASN A 78 17.93 -11.66 12.03
N LEU A 79 17.92 -11.33 13.32
CA LEU A 79 18.99 -10.57 13.97
C LEU A 79 20.00 -11.56 14.55
N ASN A 80 21.30 -11.27 14.38
CA ASN A 80 22.33 -12.13 14.93
C ASN A 80 22.44 -11.92 16.45
N ALA A 81 22.05 -12.91 17.24
CA ALA A 81 22.10 -12.87 18.71
C ALA A 81 23.53 -12.68 19.27
N GLY A 82 24.56 -13.07 18.50
CA GLY A 82 25.96 -12.92 18.87
C GLY A 82 26.56 -11.54 18.59
N SER A 83 25.86 -10.71 17.84
CA SER A 83 26.32 -9.36 17.47
C SER A 83 25.48 -8.28 18.14
N LYS A 84 26.17 -7.22 18.59
CA LYS A 84 25.56 -5.97 19.05
C LYS A 84 25.60 -4.88 17.96
N ASP A 85 25.94 -5.27 16.74
CA ASP A 85 26.01 -4.35 15.63
C ASP A 85 24.64 -3.85 15.23
N THR A 86 24.58 -2.65 14.69
CA THR A 86 23.35 -2.09 14.13
C THR A 86 22.97 -2.87 12.89
N SER A 87 21.75 -3.35 12.85
CA SER A 87 21.15 -3.98 11.66
C SER A 87 20.29 -2.96 10.92
N THR A 88 20.45 -2.87 9.61
CA THR A 88 19.68 -1.95 8.78
C THR A 88 18.65 -2.73 7.95
N THR A 89 17.41 -2.26 7.93
CA THR A 89 16.33 -2.81 7.11
C THR A 89 15.56 -1.71 6.41
N THR A 90 14.68 -2.07 5.49
CA THR A 90 13.82 -1.13 4.78
C THR A 90 12.35 -1.50 4.93
N ILE A 91 11.51 -0.49 5.06
CA ILE A 91 10.05 -0.61 5.11
C ILE A 91 9.50 0.13 3.91
N ASN A 92 8.66 -0.52 3.11
CA ASN A 92 8.00 0.09 1.96
C ASN A 92 6.51 0.27 2.26
N PHE A 93 5.97 1.44 1.92
CA PHE A 93 4.55 1.75 2.09
C PHE A 93 4.07 2.74 1.03
N TYR A 94 2.75 2.91 0.95
CA TYR A 94 2.09 3.81 -0.01
C TYR A 94 1.20 4.80 0.71
N ASP A 95 1.10 6.01 0.16
CA ASP A 95 0.13 7.01 0.62
C ASP A 95 -1.23 6.86 -0.08
N SER A 96 -2.21 7.66 0.34
CA SER A 96 -3.57 7.67 -0.25
C SER A 96 -3.62 8.19 -1.70
N LEU A 97 -2.53 8.76 -2.19
CA LEU A 97 -2.40 9.24 -3.58
C LEU A 97 -1.65 8.24 -4.47
N GLY A 98 -1.21 7.09 -3.91
CA GLY A 98 -0.48 6.04 -4.64
C GLY A 98 1.02 6.30 -4.77
N ASN A 99 1.59 7.29 -4.07
CA ASN A 99 3.03 7.47 -4.05
C ASN A 99 3.68 6.37 -3.19
N SER A 100 4.82 5.86 -3.66
CA SER A 100 5.62 4.88 -2.93
C SER A 100 6.61 5.55 -2.00
N TYR A 101 6.73 5.03 -0.80
CA TYR A 101 7.71 5.43 0.20
C TYR A 101 8.61 4.26 0.56
N GLN A 102 9.88 4.59 0.85
CA GLN A 102 10.84 3.65 1.39
C GLN A 102 11.52 4.28 2.60
N ALA A 103 11.30 3.70 3.78
CA ALA A 103 11.96 4.08 5.01
C ALA A 103 13.15 3.15 5.28
N THR A 104 14.33 3.69 5.41
CA THR A 104 15.52 2.99 5.91
C THR A 104 15.55 3.10 7.42
N VAL A 105 15.71 1.96 8.09
CA VAL A 105 15.55 1.84 9.54
C VAL A 105 16.75 1.11 10.11
N ASN A 106 17.33 1.65 11.16
CA ASN A 106 18.34 0.98 11.97
C ASN A 106 17.69 0.30 13.18
N LEU A 107 18.05 -0.93 13.41
CA LEU A 107 17.76 -1.70 14.60
C LEU A 107 19.03 -1.71 15.46
N VAL A 108 19.02 -0.92 16.55
CA VAL A 108 20.16 -0.67 17.40
C VAL A 108 20.01 -1.45 18.71
N TYR A 109 21.01 -2.24 19.07
CA TYR A 109 21.00 -3.00 20.32
C TYR A 109 20.85 -2.05 21.52
N ALA A 110 19.81 -2.27 22.34
CA ALA A 110 19.46 -1.44 23.50
C ALA A 110 19.74 -2.13 24.86
N GLY A 111 20.20 -3.37 24.83
CA GLY A 111 20.51 -4.12 26.04
C GLY A 111 19.52 -5.23 26.35
N VAL A 112 19.62 -5.76 27.56
CA VAL A 112 18.73 -6.81 28.08
C VAL A 112 17.89 -6.22 29.19
N GLN A 113 16.57 -6.41 29.11
CA GLN A 113 15.61 -5.99 30.12
C GLN A 113 14.77 -7.20 30.57
N GLY A 114 15.00 -7.65 31.81
CA GLY A 114 14.43 -8.90 32.30
C GLY A 114 14.95 -10.09 31.49
N ASP A 115 14.03 -10.89 30.94
CA ASP A 115 14.38 -12.05 30.11
C ASP A 115 14.47 -11.73 28.62
N ASN A 116 14.34 -10.43 28.24
CA ASN A 116 14.28 -10.01 26.86
C ASN A 116 15.47 -9.14 26.44
N THR A 117 16.01 -9.43 25.27
CA THR A 117 16.96 -8.56 24.56
C THR A 117 16.18 -7.56 23.72
N GLN A 118 16.56 -6.28 23.79
CA GLN A 118 15.85 -5.19 23.11
C GLN A 118 16.70 -4.51 22.04
N TYR A 119 16.02 -4.06 20.98
CA TYR A 119 16.58 -3.23 19.91
C TYR A 119 15.70 -2.02 19.70
N THR A 120 16.28 -0.81 19.74
CA THR A 120 15.58 0.42 19.34
C THR A 120 15.42 0.48 17.83
N ILE A 121 14.30 1.08 17.39
CA ILE A 121 13.97 1.29 15.99
C ILE A 121 14.24 2.75 15.68
N GLU A 122 15.28 3.03 14.89
CA GLU A 122 15.72 4.39 14.59
C GLU A 122 15.57 4.69 13.10
N PRO A 123 14.85 5.78 12.73
CA PRO A 123 14.77 6.21 11.34
C PRO A 123 16.12 6.73 10.85
N VAL A 124 16.52 6.32 9.66
CA VAL A 124 17.72 6.82 8.98
C VAL A 124 17.32 7.82 7.90
N SER A 125 16.40 7.43 7.02
CA SER A 125 15.90 8.27 5.95
C SER A 125 14.57 7.73 5.44
N VAL A 126 13.75 8.62 4.89
CA VAL A 126 12.54 8.24 4.15
C VAL A 126 12.58 8.90 2.78
N SER A 127 12.37 8.12 1.73
CA SER A 127 12.24 8.62 0.36
C SER A 127 10.82 8.42 -0.17
N LYS A 128 10.39 9.33 -1.05
CA LYS A 128 9.11 9.28 -1.79
C LYS A 128 9.41 9.19 -3.28
N ASN A 129 8.92 8.15 -3.95
CA ASN A 129 9.18 7.92 -5.37
C ASN A 129 10.68 8.00 -5.73
N GLY A 130 11.55 7.52 -4.81
CA GLY A 130 13.00 7.54 -4.96
C GLY A 130 13.69 8.87 -4.65
N LYS A 131 12.95 9.92 -4.25
CA LYS A 131 13.51 11.22 -3.83
C LYS A 131 13.57 11.33 -2.31
N PRO A 132 14.61 11.93 -1.72
CA PRO A 132 14.67 12.13 -0.28
C PRO A 132 13.55 13.07 0.19
N THR A 133 13.04 12.81 1.41
CA THR A 133 12.05 13.64 2.08
C THR A 133 12.56 14.09 3.45
N ASP A 134 11.90 15.08 4.06
CA ASP A 134 12.13 15.45 5.46
C ASP A 134 11.33 14.60 6.45
N LEU A 135 10.67 13.53 5.96
CA LEU A 135 9.86 12.64 6.77
C LEU A 135 10.73 11.81 7.71
N THR A 136 10.31 11.74 8.96
CA THR A 136 10.89 10.89 9.99
C THR A 136 9.75 10.19 10.76
N PHE A 137 10.09 9.29 11.69
CA PHE A 137 9.09 8.66 12.57
C PHE A 137 9.68 8.34 13.94
N THR A 138 8.77 8.08 14.88
CA THR A 138 9.10 7.51 16.19
C THR A 138 8.37 6.19 16.36
N ALA A 139 9.05 5.19 16.93
CA ALA A 139 8.44 3.92 17.27
C ALA A 139 7.87 3.95 18.70
N SER A 140 6.70 3.34 18.90
CA SER A 140 6.03 3.30 20.21
C SER A 140 6.73 2.39 21.23
N ALA A 141 7.49 1.40 20.75
CA ALA A 141 8.23 0.44 21.58
C ALA A 141 9.46 -0.07 20.83
N PRO A 142 10.49 -0.56 21.54
CA PRO A 142 11.59 -1.31 20.93
C PRO A 142 11.11 -2.70 20.48
N LEU A 143 11.89 -3.32 19.58
CA LEU A 143 11.78 -4.76 19.34
C LEU A 143 12.28 -5.53 20.57
N SER A 144 11.57 -6.57 20.94
CA SER A 144 11.85 -7.38 22.13
C SER A 144 11.91 -8.86 21.77
N PHE A 145 12.96 -9.55 22.20
CA PHE A 145 13.19 -10.96 21.90
C PHE A 145 13.55 -11.70 23.19
N ASN A 146 12.95 -12.85 23.39
CA ASN A 146 13.37 -13.71 24.51
C ASN A 146 14.85 -14.09 24.35
N THR A 147 15.67 -13.76 25.34
CA THR A 147 17.13 -13.89 25.26
C THR A 147 17.59 -15.35 25.13
N LEU A 148 16.82 -16.30 25.67
CA LEU A 148 17.17 -17.72 25.63
C LEU A 148 16.70 -18.41 24.35
N THR A 149 15.51 -18.07 23.87
CA THR A 149 14.91 -18.74 22.71
C THR A 149 15.12 -17.99 21.40
N GLY A 150 15.47 -16.71 21.43
CA GLY A 150 15.60 -15.83 20.26
C GLY A 150 14.27 -15.53 19.55
N LEU A 151 13.14 -15.92 20.13
CA LEU A 151 11.82 -15.66 19.55
C LEU A 151 11.34 -14.25 19.87
N ALA A 152 10.60 -13.68 18.94
CA ALA A 152 9.96 -12.38 19.13
C ALA A 152 8.97 -12.41 20.31
N ASP A 153 8.96 -11.34 21.10
CA ASP A 153 7.92 -11.09 22.09
C ASP A 153 6.60 -10.70 21.38
N ALA A 154 5.48 -10.98 22.03
CA ALA A 154 4.16 -10.67 21.48
C ALA A 154 3.97 -9.17 21.22
N SER A 155 4.67 -8.29 21.96
CA SER A 155 4.64 -6.83 21.75
C SER A 155 5.16 -6.39 20.37
N ASN A 156 5.96 -7.22 19.69
CA ASN A 156 6.49 -6.92 18.36
C ASN A 156 5.42 -6.95 17.25
N SER A 157 4.23 -7.48 17.51
CA SER A 157 3.15 -7.55 16.53
C SER A 157 2.38 -6.24 16.32
N ASP A 158 2.53 -5.24 17.21
CA ASP A 158 1.76 -4.00 17.19
C ASP A 158 2.61 -2.76 17.54
N ILE A 159 3.73 -2.58 16.85
CA ILE A 159 4.59 -1.40 17.04
C ILE A 159 4.06 -0.28 16.17
N LYS A 160 3.73 0.86 16.77
CA LYS A 160 3.23 2.03 16.06
C LYS A 160 4.41 2.91 15.63
N LEU A 161 4.51 3.20 14.33
CA LEU A 161 5.44 4.16 13.76
C LEU A 161 4.68 5.45 13.48
N THR A 162 4.91 6.47 14.31
CA THR A 162 4.27 7.78 14.16
C THR A 162 5.14 8.70 13.35
N PHE A 163 4.67 9.13 12.17
CA PHE A 163 5.42 9.97 11.25
C PHE A 163 5.31 11.46 11.60
N SER A 164 6.38 12.20 11.31
CA SER A 164 6.47 13.65 11.42
C SER A 164 7.44 14.20 10.39
N ASN A 165 7.34 15.50 10.05
CA ASN A 165 8.33 16.19 9.25
C ASN A 165 9.43 16.73 10.16
N ASN A 166 10.69 16.59 9.76
CA ASN A 166 11.85 17.02 10.55
C ASN A 166 12.15 18.52 10.41
N GLY A 167 11.38 19.24 9.59
CA GLY A 167 11.51 20.67 9.38
C GLY A 167 12.76 21.10 8.58
N THR A 168 13.42 20.14 7.92
CA THR A 168 14.62 20.38 7.09
C THR A 168 14.31 20.44 5.59
N ALA A 169 13.03 20.57 5.22
CA ALA A 169 12.61 20.69 3.84
C ALA A 169 13.35 21.87 3.15
N SER A 170 13.89 21.60 1.96
CA SER A 170 14.61 22.56 1.11
C SER A 170 14.33 22.23 -0.35
N ASP A 171 14.90 22.97 -1.28
CA ASP A 171 14.76 22.68 -2.73
C ASP A 171 15.23 21.26 -3.11
N ALA A 172 16.12 20.66 -2.32
CA ALA A 172 16.62 19.29 -2.52
C ALA A 172 15.87 18.22 -1.71
N ILE A 173 15.03 18.60 -0.74
CA ILE A 173 14.32 17.70 0.17
C ILE A 173 12.83 18.04 0.14
N GLU A 174 12.01 17.09 -0.24
CA GLU A 174 10.55 17.26 -0.35
C GLU A 174 9.88 17.17 1.02
N GLY A 175 9.05 18.18 1.36
CA GLY A 175 8.12 18.10 2.47
C GLY A 175 6.92 17.20 2.13
N VAL A 176 6.45 16.43 3.09
CA VAL A 176 5.35 15.50 2.91
C VAL A 176 4.11 15.94 3.68
N ASP A 177 2.95 15.93 3.03
CA ASP A 177 1.67 16.12 3.70
C ASP A 177 1.34 14.86 4.53
N LEU A 178 1.39 14.97 5.85
CA LEU A 178 1.14 13.85 6.76
C LEU A 178 -0.28 13.28 6.67
N ARG A 179 -1.25 14.05 6.16
CA ARG A 179 -2.64 13.59 6.00
C ARG A 179 -2.80 12.47 4.99
N VAL A 180 -1.84 12.28 4.09
CA VAL A 180 -1.88 11.20 3.08
C VAL A 180 -1.24 9.90 3.55
N ILE A 181 -0.54 9.90 4.69
CA ILE A 181 0.23 8.76 5.22
C ILE A 181 -0.50 8.10 6.39
N GLY A 182 -0.28 6.79 6.56
CA GLY A 182 -0.72 6.02 7.72
C GLY A 182 -2.21 5.70 7.73
N GLU A 183 -2.75 5.47 8.91
CA GLU A 183 -4.11 4.92 9.11
C GLU A 183 -5.21 5.89 8.65
N SER A 184 -5.05 7.21 8.85
CA SER A 184 -6.06 8.21 8.48
C SER A 184 -5.43 9.59 8.28
N GLU A 185 -6.23 10.56 7.83
CA GLU A 185 -5.80 11.97 7.66
C GLU A 185 -5.37 12.64 8.99
N THR A 186 -5.87 12.15 10.11
CA THR A 186 -5.57 12.66 11.45
C THR A 186 -4.59 11.79 12.22
N SER A 187 -4.22 10.62 11.67
CA SER A 187 -3.33 9.65 12.31
C SER A 187 -2.26 9.17 11.33
N PRO A 188 -1.14 9.90 11.20
CA PRO A 188 -0.01 9.50 10.37
C PRO A 188 0.79 8.37 11.03
N VAL A 189 0.10 7.28 11.35
CA VAL A 189 0.63 6.12 12.06
C VAL A 189 0.59 4.91 11.16
N LEU A 190 1.69 4.18 11.10
CA LEU A 190 1.81 2.89 10.44
C LEU A 190 2.03 1.81 11.51
N THR A 191 1.22 0.76 11.49
CA THR A 191 1.44 -0.39 12.37
C THR A 191 2.51 -1.29 11.77
N MET A 192 3.57 -1.58 12.53
CA MET A 192 4.61 -2.53 12.15
C MET A 192 4.42 -3.84 12.92
N ASP A 193 4.19 -4.92 12.18
CA ASP A 193 4.24 -6.28 12.71
C ASP A 193 5.62 -6.87 12.43
N ALA A 194 6.42 -6.98 13.48
CA ALA A 194 7.76 -7.56 13.47
C ALA A 194 7.82 -8.90 14.22
N SER A 195 6.67 -9.55 14.45
CA SER A 195 6.61 -10.88 15.10
C SER A 195 7.32 -11.97 14.30
N GLY A 196 7.50 -11.75 12.99
CA GLY A 196 8.25 -12.65 12.10
C GLY A 196 9.77 -12.47 12.14
N ILE A 197 10.29 -11.52 12.91
CA ILE A 197 11.73 -11.38 13.14
C ILE A 197 12.16 -12.37 14.24
N THR A 198 13.30 -13.00 14.04
CA THR A 198 13.93 -13.87 15.05
C THR A 198 15.30 -13.35 15.41
N MET A 199 15.85 -13.80 16.55
CA MET A 199 17.18 -13.46 17.01
C MET A 199 17.97 -14.74 17.29
N PHE A 200 18.52 -15.35 16.22
CA PHE A 200 19.34 -16.54 16.34
C PHE A 200 20.82 -16.25 16.07
N SER A 201 21.68 -16.98 16.74
CA SER A 201 23.11 -16.93 16.42
C SER A 201 23.38 -17.59 15.08
N GLU A 202 24.13 -16.92 14.21
CA GLU A 202 24.72 -17.61 13.05
C GLU A 202 25.66 -18.72 13.54
N LYS A 203 25.49 -19.93 13.03
CA LYS A 203 26.46 -21.00 13.27
C LYS A 203 27.77 -20.61 12.57
N THR A 204 28.77 -20.29 13.33
CA THR A 204 30.15 -20.21 12.82
C THR A 204 30.55 -21.62 12.39
N ASN A 205 30.69 -21.86 11.10
CA ASN A 205 31.32 -23.08 10.55
C ASN A 205 32.81 -22.98 10.67
#